data_af9427a0813353ed04c424803c143fc9
#
_entry.id   af9427a0813353ed04c424803c143fc9
#
_cell.length_a   1.000
_cell.length_b   1.000
_cell.length_c   1.000
_cell.angle_alpha   90.00
_cell.angle_beta   90.00
_cell.angle_gamma   90.00
#
_symmetry.space_group_name_H-M   'P 1'
#
loop_
_entity.id
_entity.type
_entity.pdbx_description
1 polymer ?
#
loop_
_entity_poly.entity_id
_entity_poly.type
_entity_poly.pdbx_seq_one_letter_code
_entity_poly.pdbx_strand_id
1 'polypeptide(L)'
;MPVDGKVTFATSFMKEDGAYVDESMITGEPLPSEKQKGAMVMAGTMLSQGRLRFRARQVGEDTALAQIVKMVREAQGSKAPVQRTVDRAALIFVPVVACVAVLTFVAWVMFGGFDCVPQGIISAVAVLVVACPCAMGLATPTALMVGIGKAAEKGILIKDATALEQLRRIDTMVVDKTGTITIPNSNVDFTKTSSMPLEERETIKPNAAKAMTMLTDEGIEVHMMSGDTPEAAAYWAKKAGIAHYMSKALPQDKENLVRTLQEQGHKVAMVGDGINDTQALALADVSIAMAKGTDVAMDVAQITLMTDDLKALPEAVAMSRRTVKMIYQNLFWAFIYNIVCIPLAAGVLHLFGSDFQITPMWASALMAFSSISVVLNSLRLKYAI
;
A
#
# COMPACT_ATOMS: atom_id res chain seq x y z
N MET A 1 23.05 -11.94 -7.78
CA MET A 1 22.75 -12.85 -8.91
C MET A 1 22.25 -12.01 -10.08
N PRO A 2 22.66 -12.29 -11.34
CA PRO A 2 22.23 -11.49 -12.50
C PRO A 2 20.86 -11.88 -13.06
N VAL A 3 20.40 -13.10 -12.80
CA VAL A 3 19.17 -13.69 -13.34
C VAL A 3 18.55 -14.66 -12.35
N ASP A 4 17.26 -15.01 -12.53
CA ASP A 4 16.63 -16.05 -11.73
C ASP A 4 16.99 -17.44 -12.24
N GLY A 5 17.18 -18.38 -11.32
CA GLY A 5 17.60 -19.71 -11.72
C GLY A 5 17.47 -20.76 -10.65
N LYS A 6 17.64 -22.03 -11.09
CA LYS A 6 17.63 -23.18 -10.20
C LYS A 6 19.06 -23.65 -9.91
N VAL A 7 19.38 -23.77 -8.62
CA VAL A 7 20.69 -24.22 -8.15
C VAL A 7 20.97 -25.64 -8.64
N THR A 8 22.11 -25.82 -9.27
CA THR A 8 22.60 -27.13 -9.73
C THR A 8 23.71 -27.67 -8.85
N PHE A 9 24.46 -26.77 -8.18
CA PHE A 9 25.55 -27.11 -7.26
C PHE A 9 25.66 -25.98 -6.23
N ALA A 10 25.85 -26.34 -4.96
CA ALA A 10 26.10 -25.41 -3.86
C ALA A 10 27.08 -26.06 -2.87
N THR A 11 28.03 -25.28 -2.33
CA THR A 11 28.97 -25.73 -1.27
C THR A 11 29.41 -24.54 -0.43
N SER A 12 29.63 -24.74 0.86
CA SER A 12 30.22 -23.73 1.76
C SER A 12 31.29 -24.34 2.64
N PHE A 13 32.10 -23.51 3.30
CA PHE A 13 33.13 -23.98 4.23
C PHE A 13 32.57 -24.67 5.49
N MET A 14 31.27 -24.49 5.77
CA MET A 14 30.61 -25.08 6.93
C MET A 14 29.74 -26.32 6.61
N LYS A 15 29.37 -26.49 5.32
CA LYS A 15 28.55 -27.62 4.85
C LYS A 15 28.96 -27.98 3.42
N GLU A 16 29.05 -29.28 3.13
CA GLU A 16 29.39 -29.77 1.79
C GLU A 16 28.29 -29.48 0.75
N ASP A 17 27.02 -29.32 1.18
CA ASP A 17 25.85 -29.23 0.30
C ASP A 17 24.99 -27.96 0.54
N GLY A 18 25.60 -26.77 0.71
CA GLY A 18 24.84 -25.54 0.86
C GLY A 18 25.65 -24.27 0.63
N ALA A 19 25.01 -23.22 0.18
CA ALA A 19 25.55 -21.88 0.08
C ALA A 19 24.57 -20.88 0.69
N TYR A 20 25.06 -19.75 1.21
CA TYR A 20 24.23 -18.73 1.84
C TYR A 20 24.08 -17.52 0.92
N VAL A 21 22.84 -17.14 0.65
CA VAL A 21 22.47 -16.01 -0.22
C VAL A 21 21.70 -14.98 0.57
N ASP A 22 22.15 -13.75 0.52
CA ASP A 22 21.45 -12.59 1.05
C ASP A 22 20.32 -12.20 0.07
N GLU A 23 19.10 -12.35 0.52
CA GLU A 23 17.87 -12.04 -0.23
C GLU A 23 17.15 -10.82 0.36
N SER A 24 17.79 -10.09 1.28
CA SER A 24 17.17 -8.98 2.03
C SER A 24 16.59 -7.89 1.14
N MET A 25 17.19 -7.63 -0.02
CA MET A 25 16.68 -6.65 -1.00
C MET A 25 15.35 -7.05 -1.64
N ILE A 26 14.99 -8.34 -1.59
CA ILE A 26 13.75 -8.85 -2.21
C ILE A 26 12.76 -9.25 -1.15
N THR A 27 13.21 -10.02 -0.14
CA THR A 27 12.34 -10.56 0.92
C THR A 27 12.22 -9.64 2.14
N GLY A 28 13.15 -8.70 2.31
CA GLY A 28 13.25 -7.87 3.51
C GLY A 28 13.83 -8.61 4.73
N GLU A 29 14.17 -9.90 4.61
CA GLU A 29 14.73 -10.70 5.71
C GLU A 29 16.22 -10.43 5.86
N PRO A 30 16.71 -10.02 7.07
CA PRO A 30 18.12 -9.64 7.25
C PRO A 30 19.09 -10.82 7.32
N LEU A 31 18.58 -12.06 7.50
CA LEU A 31 19.41 -13.25 7.59
C LEU A 31 19.58 -13.93 6.25
N PRO A 32 20.82 -14.29 5.84
CA PRO A 32 21.05 -15.01 4.61
C PRO A 32 20.36 -16.38 4.58
N SER A 33 19.71 -16.67 3.46
CA SER A 33 18.98 -17.92 3.21
C SER A 33 19.93 -19.02 2.73
N GLU A 34 19.85 -20.23 3.30
CA GLU A 34 20.60 -21.39 2.84
C GLU A 34 20.03 -21.90 1.50
N LYS A 35 20.88 -22.05 0.48
CA LYS A 35 20.50 -22.57 -0.83
C LYS A 35 21.21 -23.89 -1.09
N GLN A 36 20.42 -24.94 -1.27
CA GLN A 36 20.87 -26.28 -1.62
C GLN A 36 20.58 -26.58 -3.09
N LYS A 37 21.08 -27.70 -3.61
CA LYS A 37 20.78 -28.17 -4.96
C LYS A 37 19.25 -28.28 -5.16
N GLY A 38 18.75 -27.65 -6.20
CA GLY A 38 17.31 -27.59 -6.51
C GLY A 38 16.59 -26.33 -6.01
N ALA A 39 17.19 -25.56 -5.09
CA ALA A 39 16.62 -24.29 -4.62
C ALA A 39 16.59 -23.24 -5.73
N MET A 40 15.69 -22.26 -5.61
CA MET A 40 15.64 -21.12 -6.49
C MET A 40 16.52 -19.99 -5.95
N VAL A 41 17.17 -19.27 -6.87
CA VAL A 41 17.88 -18.01 -6.61
C VAL A 41 17.30 -16.94 -7.50
N MET A 42 17.24 -15.72 -6.99
CA MET A 42 16.58 -14.57 -7.64
C MET A 42 17.62 -13.53 -8.08
N ALA A 43 17.34 -12.84 -9.17
CA ALA A 43 18.11 -11.69 -9.62
C ALA A 43 18.16 -10.61 -8.54
N GLY A 44 19.29 -9.91 -8.40
CA GLY A 44 19.46 -8.88 -7.38
C GLY A 44 19.90 -9.39 -6.01
N THR A 45 19.89 -10.71 -5.76
CA THR A 45 20.40 -11.30 -4.51
C THR A 45 21.90 -11.46 -4.53
N MET A 46 22.52 -11.50 -3.35
CA MET A 46 23.98 -11.54 -3.19
C MET A 46 24.43 -12.83 -2.52
N LEU A 47 25.44 -13.50 -3.08
CA LEU A 47 26.06 -14.66 -2.42
C LEU A 47 26.91 -14.18 -1.24
N SER A 48 26.46 -14.51 -0.02
CA SER A 48 27.16 -14.13 1.23
C SER A 48 28.29 -15.10 1.56
N GLN A 49 28.06 -16.42 1.36
CA GLN A 49 29.03 -17.43 1.71
C GLN A 49 28.90 -18.67 0.83
N GLY A 50 30.05 -19.24 0.41
CA GLY A 50 30.13 -20.48 -0.34
C GLY A 50 30.31 -20.26 -1.84
N ARG A 51 30.06 -21.33 -2.60
CA ARG A 51 30.09 -21.35 -4.07
C ARG A 51 28.76 -21.90 -4.58
N LEU A 52 28.23 -21.31 -5.62
CA LEU A 52 26.93 -21.66 -6.16
C LEU A 52 27.01 -21.68 -7.70
N ARG A 53 26.48 -22.75 -8.29
CA ARG A 53 26.18 -22.82 -9.73
C ARG A 53 24.68 -22.98 -9.89
N PHE A 54 24.09 -22.24 -10.80
CA PHE A 54 22.69 -22.36 -11.10
C PHE A 54 22.43 -22.28 -12.61
N ARG A 55 21.32 -22.84 -13.04
CA ARG A 55 20.85 -22.75 -14.42
C ARG A 55 19.82 -21.63 -14.48
N ALA A 56 20.07 -20.62 -15.31
CA ALA A 56 19.13 -19.54 -15.57
C ALA A 56 17.78 -20.10 -16.05
N ARG A 57 16.69 -19.54 -15.54
CA ARG A 57 15.31 -19.86 -15.93
C ARG A 57 14.57 -18.63 -16.45
N GLN A 58 14.67 -17.50 -15.74
CA GLN A 58 14.08 -16.23 -16.14
C GLN A 58 15.18 -15.19 -16.27
N VAL A 59 15.12 -14.41 -17.32
CA VAL A 59 16.15 -13.41 -17.69
C VAL A 59 15.49 -12.09 -18.10
N GLY A 60 16.20 -10.99 -17.95
CA GLY A 60 15.71 -9.68 -18.36
C GLY A 60 14.46 -9.25 -17.61
N GLU A 61 13.41 -8.91 -18.34
CA GLU A 61 12.14 -8.41 -17.78
C GLU A 61 11.32 -9.48 -17.05
N ASP A 62 11.58 -10.76 -17.28
CA ASP A 62 10.86 -11.87 -16.66
C ASP A 62 11.43 -12.24 -15.28
N THR A 63 12.53 -11.62 -14.83
CA THR A 63 13.10 -11.86 -13.51
C THR A 63 12.19 -11.32 -12.40
N ALA A 64 12.20 -11.99 -11.24
CA ALA A 64 11.41 -11.58 -10.07
C ALA A 64 11.68 -10.10 -9.69
N LEU A 65 12.94 -9.68 -9.72
CA LEU A 65 13.31 -8.28 -9.45
C LEU A 65 12.71 -7.32 -10.49
N ALA A 66 12.76 -7.66 -11.79
CA ALA A 66 12.20 -6.82 -12.83
C ALA A 66 10.66 -6.71 -12.71
N GLN A 67 9.99 -7.80 -12.36
CA GLN A 67 8.54 -7.81 -12.11
C GLN A 67 8.18 -6.98 -10.88
N ILE A 68 8.95 -7.05 -9.78
CA ILE A 68 8.77 -6.20 -8.60
C ILE A 68 8.88 -4.72 -8.99
N VAL A 69 9.94 -4.35 -9.73
CA VAL A 69 10.15 -2.97 -10.20
C VAL A 69 8.99 -2.50 -11.08
N LYS A 70 8.49 -3.38 -11.97
CA LYS A 70 7.34 -3.10 -12.83
C LYS A 70 6.08 -2.88 -12.00
N MET A 71 5.74 -3.78 -11.06
CA MET A 71 4.59 -3.64 -10.17
C MET A 71 4.62 -2.34 -9.37
N VAL A 72 5.76 -2.00 -8.76
CA VAL A 72 5.92 -0.75 -8.00
C VAL A 72 5.71 0.48 -8.90
N ARG A 73 6.24 0.45 -10.12
CA ARG A 73 6.08 1.54 -11.09
C ARG A 73 4.63 1.70 -11.55
N GLU A 74 3.94 0.60 -11.82
CA GLU A 74 2.52 0.59 -12.20
C GLU A 74 1.64 1.10 -11.05
N ALA A 75 1.91 0.63 -9.81
CA ALA A 75 1.21 1.09 -8.62
C ALA A 75 1.38 2.60 -8.39
N GLN A 76 2.60 3.12 -8.53
CA GLN A 76 2.86 4.56 -8.42
C GLN A 76 2.19 5.39 -9.51
N GLY A 77 1.99 4.82 -10.70
CA GLY A 77 1.28 5.45 -11.82
C GLY A 77 -0.24 5.34 -11.75
N SER A 78 -0.78 4.49 -10.87
CA SER A 78 -2.22 4.28 -10.76
C SER A 78 -2.91 5.43 -10.01
N LYS A 79 -4.20 5.69 -10.36
CA LYS A 79 -4.99 6.75 -9.72
C LYS A 79 -5.80 6.19 -8.55
N ALA A 80 -5.52 6.63 -7.34
CA ALA A 80 -6.33 6.33 -6.17
C ALA A 80 -7.76 6.92 -6.30
N PRO A 81 -8.77 6.31 -5.69
CA PRO A 81 -10.14 6.84 -5.63
C PRO A 81 -10.20 8.27 -5.10
N VAL A 82 -9.42 8.61 -4.09
CA VAL A 82 -9.33 9.97 -3.55
C VAL A 82 -8.87 10.98 -4.61
N GLN A 83 -7.96 10.61 -5.49
CA GLN A 83 -7.51 11.48 -6.58
C GLN A 83 -8.63 11.79 -7.57
N ARG A 84 -9.48 10.82 -7.91
CA ARG A 84 -10.66 11.05 -8.76
C ARG A 84 -11.63 12.05 -8.14
N THR A 85 -11.78 12.01 -6.81
CA THR A 85 -12.62 12.97 -6.07
C THR A 85 -12.00 14.37 -6.13
N VAL A 86 -10.69 14.49 -5.98
CA VAL A 86 -9.95 15.75 -6.10
C VAL A 86 -10.04 16.33 -7.51
N ASP A 87 -9.87 15.49 -8.54
CA ASP A 87 -10.01 15.91 -9.94
C ASP A 87 -11.42 16.47 -10.22
N ARG A 88 -12.47 15.81 -9.69
CA ARG A 88 -13.86 16.28 -9.80
C ARG A 88 -14.07 17.60 -9.06
N ALA A 89 -13.52 17.75 -7.88
CA ALA A 89 -13.59 19.02 -7.13
C ALA A 89 -12.92 20.15 -7.90
N ALA A 90 -11.79 19.90 -8.56
CA ALA A 90 -11.09 20.89 -9.39
C ALA A 90 -11.94 21.36 -10.59
N LEU A 91 -12.73 20.47 -11.20
CA LEU A 91 -13.64 20.83 -12.32
C LEU A 91 -14.72 21.83 -11.90
N ILE A 92 -15.13 21.83 -10.62
CA ILE A 92 -16.10 22.79 -10.08
C ILE A 92 -15.37 24.06 -9.61
N PHE A 93 -14.23 23.87 -8.97
CA PHE A 93 -13.47 24.96 -8.35
C PHE A 93 -12.96 25.99 -9.37
N VAL A 94 -12.44 25.55 -10.53
CA VAL A 94 -11.87 26.45 -11.54
C VAL A 94 -12.91 27.41 -12.12
N PRO A 95 -14.11 26.98 -12.58
CA PRO A 95 -15.15 27.93 -13.02
C PRO A 95 -15.62 28.90 -11.93
N VAL A 96 -15.75 28.42 -10.68
CA VAL A 96 -16.15 29.27 -9.54
C VAL A 96 -15.13 30.38 -9.33
N VAL A 97 -13.85 30.04 -9.34
CA VAL A 97 -12.78 31.03 -9.19
C VAL A 97 -12.73 32.03 -10.36
N ALA A 98 -12.96 31.55 -11.59
CA ALA A 98 -13.06 32.45 -12.74
C ALA A 98 -14.20 33.48 -12.55
N CYS A 99 -15.36 33.05 -12.04
CA CYS A 99 -16.45 33.94 -11.68
C CYS A 99 -16.05 34.95 -10.58
N VAL A 100 -15.36 34.46 -9.52
CA VAL A 100 -14.86 35.31 -8.44
C VAL A 100 -13.89 36.37 -8.98
N ALA A 101 -12.99 36.01 -9.89
CA ALA A 101 -12.05 36.96 -10.51
C ALA A 101 -12.78 38.06 -11.29
N VAL A 102 -13.79 37.68 -12.08
CA VAL A 102 -14.62 38.65 -12.81
C VAL A 102 -15.40 39.56 -11.85
N LEU A 103 -16.02 38.99 -10.82
CA LEU A 103 -16.72 39.74 -9.78
C LEU A 103 -15.80 40.69 -9.04
N THR A 104 -14.56 40.26 -8.74
CA THR A 104 -13.51 41.11 -8.12
C THR A 104 -13.22 42.31 -9.00
N PHE A 105 -12.98 42.10 -10.31
CA PHE A 105 -12.74 43.19 -11.24
C PHE A 105 -13.90 44.17 -11.30
N VAL A 106 -15.14 43.66 -11.44
CA VAL A 106 -16.34 44.49 -11.49
C VAL A 106 -16.51 45.30 -10.21
N ALA A 107 -16.30 44.69 -9.04
CA ALA A 107 -16.41 45.34 -7.76
C ALA A 107 -15.41 46.53 -7.64
N TRP A 108 -14.15 46.32 -8.04
CA TRP A 108 -13.14 47.39 -8.02
C TRP A 108 -13.54 48.59 -8.91
N VAL A 109 -14.08 48.31 -10.12
CA VAL A 109 -14.51 49.39 -11.03
C VAL A 109 -15.78 50.08 -10.56
N MET A 110 -16.75 49.36 -9.98
CA MET A 110 -18.02 49.91 -9.50
C MET A 110 -17.83 50.79 -8.24
N PHE A 111 -17.01 50.35 -7.30
CA PHE A 111 -16.81 51.08 -6.02
C PHE A 111 -15.68 52.11 -6.10
N GLY A 112 -14.64 51.91 -6.92
CA GLY A 112 -13.50 52.77 -7.04
C GLY A 112 -13.49 53.68 -8.30
N GLY A 113 -14.46 53.52 -9.20
CA GLY A 113 -14.52 54.23 -10.46
C GLY A 113 -13.51 53.77 -11.52
N PHE A 114 -13.47 54.47 -12.66
CA PHE A 114 -12.57 54.14 -13.77
C PHE A 114 -11.08 54.26 -13.43
N ASP A 115 -10.72 55.04 -12.43
CA ASP A 115 -9.33 55.17 -11.97
C ASP A 115 -8.80 53.92 -11.31
N CYS A 116 -9.69 53.06 -10.81
CA CYS A 116 -9.37 51.78 -10.18
C CYS A 116 -9.33 50.57 -11.18
N VAL A 117 -9.49 50.80 -12.50
CA VAL A 117 -9.39 49.72 -13.51
C VAL A 117 -8.06 48.98 -13.44
N PRO A 118 -6.88 49.62 -13.35
CA PRO A 118 -5.60 48.91 -13.22
C PRO A 118 -5.57 48.02 -11.96
N GLN A 119 -6.07 48.54 -10.83
CA GLN A 119 -6.14 47.79 -9.58
C GLN A 119 -7.09 46.60 -9.65
N GLY A 120 -8.25 46.76 -10.29
CA GLY A 120 -9.20 45.70 -10.56
C GLY A 120 -8.60 44.55 -11.38
N ILE A 121 -7.81 44.92 -12.42
CA ILE A 121 -7.10 43.91 -13.25
C ILE A 121 -6.06 43.17 -12.41
N ILE A 122 -5.25 43.88 -11.63
CA ILE A 122 -4.20 43.30 -10.77
C ILE A 122 -4.85 42.32 -9.77
N SER A 123 -5.96 42.71 -9.14
CA SER A 123 -6.69 41.90 -8.18
C SER A 123 -7.28 40.65 -8.82
N ALA A 124 -7.94 40.78 -9.98
CA ALA A 124 -8.52 39.66 -10.72
C ALA A 124 -7.43 38.65 -11.15
N VAL A 125 -6.31 39.14 -11.66
CA VAL A 125 -5.15 38.30 -12.03
C VAL A 125 -4.58 37.59 -10.78
N ALA A 126 -4.45 38.32 -9.65
CA ALA A 126 -3.97 37.75 -8.40
C ALA A 126 -4.88 36.62 -7.91
N VAL A 127 -6.23 36.79 -7.98
CA VAL A 127 -7.22 35.75 -7.66
C VAL A 127 -7.03 34.52 -8.54
N LEU A 128 -6.86 34.69 -9.85
CA LEU A 128 -6.66 33.58 -10.79
C LEU A 128 -5.35 32.82 -10.50
N VAL A 129 -4.28 33.55 -10.20
CA VAL A 129 -2.96 32.95 -9.88
C VAL A 129 -3.00 32.17 -8.57
N VAL A 130 -3.56 32.78 -7.51
CA VAL A 130 -3.70 32.14 -6.19
C VAL A 130 -4.54 30.87 -6.24
N ALA A 131 -5.55 30.86 -7.09
CA ALA A 131 -6.47 29.75 -7.18
C ALA A 131 -5.95 28.57 -7.99
N CYS A 132 -4.69 28.59 -8.46
CA CYS A 132 -4.10 27.41 -9.10
C CYS A 132 -4.17 26.20 -8.17
N PRO A 133 -4.79 25.08 -8.56
CA PRO A 133 -4.86 23.86 -7.75
C PRO A 133 -3.56 23.03 -7.82
N CYS A 134 -2.40 23.69 -8.03
CA CYS A 134 -1.11 23.02 -8.28
C CYS A 134 -0.70 22.09 -7.14
N ALA A 135 -0.81 22.55 -5.88
CA ALA A 135 -0.49 21.76 -4.70
C ALA A 135 -1.47 20.57 -4.52
N MET A 136 -2.75 20.78 -4.87
CA MET A 136 -3.77 19.72 -4.81
C MET A 136 -3.48 18.58 -5.79
N GLY A 137 -3.02 18.90 -7.01
CA GLY A 137 -2.61 17.92 -8.01
C GLY A 137 -1.39 17.07 -7.58
N LEU A 138 -0.50 17.63 -6.72
CA LEU A 138 0.67 16.93 -6.20
C LEU A 138 0.41 16.16 -4.90
N ALA A 139 -0.64 16.51 -4.14
CA ALA A 139 -0.91 16.00 -2.81
C ALA A 139 -1.02 14.48 -2.75
N THR A 140 -1.77 13.88 -3.67
CA THR A 140 -2.00 12.42 -3.73
C THR A 140 -0.82 11.68 -4.34
N PRO A 141 -0.30 12.02 -5.54
CA PRO A 141 0.78 11.28 -6.16
C PRO A 141 2.05 11.24 -5.32
N THR A 142 2.45 12.34 -4.69
CA THR A 142 3.67 12.37 -3.89
C THR A 142 3.58 11.50 -2.64
N ALA A 143 2.46 11.53 -1.92
CA ALA A 143 2.25 10.67 -0.75
C ALA A 143 2.18 9.19 -1.14
N LEU A 144 1.50 8.85 -2.25
CA LEU A 144 1.43 7.47 -2.76
C LEU A 144 2.81 6.96 -3.18
N MET A 145 3.57 7.76 -3.92
CA MET A 145 4.92 7.37 -4.36
C MET A 145 5.81 7.01 -3.17
N VAL A 146 5.81 7.84 -2.11
CA VAL A 146 6.59 7.58 -0.90
C VAL A 146 6.04 6.38 -0.15
N GLY A 147 4.72 6.27 0.04
CA GLY A 147 4.07 5.18 0.76
C GLY A 147 4.26 3.82 0.10
N ILE A 148 4.01 3.70 -1.22
CA ILE A 148 4.19 2.46 -1.98
C ILE A 148 5.68 2.08 -2.06
N GLY A 149 6.56 3.06 -2.27
CA GLY A 149 8.01 2.80 -2.27
C GLY A 149 8.49 2.26 -0.93
N LYS A 150 8.01 2.83 0.18
CA LYS A 150 8.36 2.35 1.53
C LYS A 150 7.77 0.98 1.85
N ALA A 151 6.56 0.68 1.35
CA ALA A 151 5.97 -0.65 1.43
C ALA A 151 6.86 -1.70 0.74
N ALA A 152 7.29 -1.39 -0.48
CA ALA A 152 8.16 -2.26 -1.26
C ALA A 152 9.52 -2.52 -0.57
N GLU A 153 10.12 -1.51 0.09
CA GLU A 153 11.34 -1.68 0.90
C GLU A 153 11.16 -2.69 2.05
N LYS A 154 9.93 -2.85 2.55
CA LYS A 154 9.57 -3.82 3.60
C LYS A 154 9.06 -5.15 3.04
N GLY A 155 9.19 -5.39 1.75
CA GLY A 155 8.69 -6.61 1.10
C GLY A 155 7.16 -6.66 0.98
N ILE A 156 6.47 -5.52 1.04
CA ILE A 156 5.02 -5.41 0.86
C ILE A 156 4.78 -4.79 -0.53
N LEU A 157 4.44 -5.60 -1.51
CA LEU A 157 4.19 -5.15 -2.88
C LEU A 157 2.72 -4.81 -3.06
N ILE A 158 2.43 -3.59 -3.46
CA ILE A 158 1.07 -3.07 -3.68
C ILE A 158 0.91 -2.86 -5.18
N LYS A 159 -0.08 -3.48 -5.82
CA LYS A 159 -0.30 -3.41 -7.28
C LYS A 159 -0.91 -2.09 -7.74
N ASP A 160 -1.75 -1.48 -6.91
CA ASP A 160 -2.39 -0.22 -7.26
C ASP A 160 -2.69 0.65 -6.03
N ALA A 161 -2.92 1.93 -6.28
CA ALA A 161 -3.25 2.90 -5.25
C ALA A 161 -4.66 2.68 -4.66
N THR A 162 -5.54 1.97 -5.36
CA THR A 162 -6.88 1.63 -4.87
C THR A 162 -6.77 0.62 -3.73
N ALA A 163 -5.94 -0.41 -3.90
CA ALA A 163 -5.65 -1.39 -2.85
C ALA A 163 -5.13 -0.73 -1.58
N LEU A 164 -4.19 0.23 -1.72
CA LEU A 164 -3.68 0.99 -0.58
C LEU A 164 -4.79 1.77 0.13
N GLU A 165 -5.69 2.43 -0.62
CA GLU A 165 -6.79 3.19 -0.01
C GLU A 165 -7.84 2.29 0.64
N GLN A 166 -8.15 1.14 0.03
CA GLN A 166 -9.11 0.16 0.56
C GLN A 166 -8.58 -0.52 1.82
N LEU A 167 -7.29 -0.90 1.86
CA LEU A 167 -6.65 -1.55 3.00
C LEU A 167 -6.78 -0.71 4.28
N ARG A 168 -6.78 0.62 4.19
CA ARG A 168 -7.05 1.49 5.35
C ARG A 168 -8.41 1.25 5.97
N ARG A 169 -9.41 0.88 5.17
CA ARG A 169 -10.82 0.83 5.55
C ARG A 169 -11.26 -0.54 6.05
N ILE A 170 -10.39 -1.54 5.96
CA ILE A 170 -10.73 -2.88 6.42
C ILE A 170 -11.00 -2.88 7.92
N ASP A 171 -12.03 -3.60 8.31
CA ASP A 171 -12.41 -3.89 9.69
C ASP A 171 -12.42 -5.40 9.97
N THR A 172 -12.36 -6.22 8.93
CA THR A 172 -12.37 -7.67 9.02
C THR A 172 -11.32 -8.27 8.09
N MET A 173 -10.59 -9.26 8.59
CA MET A 173 -9.57 -9.99 7.82
C MET A 173 -9.82 -11.49 7.89
N VAL A 174 -10.06 -12.10 6.72
CA VAL A 174 -10.18 -13.55 6.57
C VAL A 174 -8.82 -14.09 6.17
N VAL A 175 -8.29 -15.05 6.93
CA VAL A 175 -6.94 -15.59 6.73
C VAL A 175 -7.02 -17.09 6.51
N ASP A 176 -6.44 -17.58 5.42
CA ASP A 176 -6.26 -19.02 5.25
C ASP A 176 -5.25 -19.58 6.26
N LYS A 177 -5.43 -20.83 6.69
CA LYS A 177 -4.48 -21.47 7.62
C LYS A 177 -3.21 -21.89 6.90
N THR A 178 -3.36 -22.74 5.87
CA THR A 178 -2.25 -23.47 5.26
C THR A 178 -1.45 -22.58 4.32
N GLY A 179 -0.12 -22.56 4.46
CA GLY A 179 0.73 -21.66 3.67
C GLY A 179 0.69 -20.19 4.11
N THR A 180 -0.36 -19.76 4.84
CA THR A 180 -0.53 -18.40 5.33
C THR A 180 -0.18 -18.25 6.80
N ILE A 181 -0.89 -18.94 7.72
CA ILE A 181 -0.57 -18.95 9.17
C ILE A 181 0.47 -20.01 9.48
N THR A 182 0.39 -21.16 8.80
CA THR A 182 1.29 -22.29 8.99
C THR A 182 2.10 -22.60 7.74
N ILE A 183 3.23 -23.27 7.90
CA ILE A 183 4.05 -23.83 6.82
C ILE A 183 4.04 -25.35 6.98
N PRO A 184 3.68 -26.11 5.93
CA PRO A 184 3.81 -27.57 5.94
C PRO A 184 5.27 -27.98 6.11
N ASN A 185 5.55 -28.95 6.98
CA ASN A 185 6.91 -29.47 7.14
C ASN A 185 7.29 -30.33 5.94
N SER A 186 8.46 -30.10 5.36
CA SER A 186 8.94 -30.75 4.13
C SER A 186 9.19 -32.25 4.23
N ASN A 187 9.28 -32.81 5.44
CA ASN A 187 9.63 -34.22 5.70
C ASN A 187 8.43 -35.07 6.12
N VAL A 188 7.20 -34.60 5.91
CA VAL A 188 5.99 -35.30 6.30
C VAL A 188 5.69 -36.42 5.31
N ASP A 189 5.65 -37.66 5.79
CA ASP A 189 5.12 -38.79 5.02
C ASP A 189 3.60 -38.70 4.97
N PHE A 190 3.08 -38.27 3.82
CA PHE A 190 1.65 -38.07 3.59
C PHE A 190 0.80 -39.34 3.80
N THR A 191 1.43 -40.52 3.80
CA THR A 191 0.72 -41.78 4.06
C THR A 191 0.41 -42.02 5.54
N LYS A 192 1.09 -41.31 6.45
CA LYS A 192 0.97 -41.42 7.92
C LYS A 192 0.36 -40.22 8.60
N THR A 193 -0.13 -39.25 7.84
CA THR A 193 -0.57 -37.95 8.35
C THR A 193 -1.64 -38.03 9.45
N SER A 194 -2.53 -39.04 9.40
CA SER A 194 -3.63 -39.19 10.36
C SER A 194 -3.17 -39.50 11.80
N SER A 195 -1.99 -40.09 11.98
CA SER A 195 -1.45 -40.50 13.29
C SER A 195 -0.33 -39.58 13.83
N MET A 196 0.16 -38.63 13.03
CA MET A 196 1.22 -37.73 13.45
C MET A 196 0.69 -36.59 14.31
N PRO A 197 1.44 -36.11 15.32
CA PRO A 197 1.14 -34.88 16.03
C PRO A 197 1.04 -33.67 15.09
N LEU A 198 0.16 -32.70 15.41
CA LEU A 198 -0.06 -31.53 14.56
C LEU A 198 1.21 -30.71 14.32
N GLU A 199 2.08 -30.60 15.36
CA GLU A 199 3.33 -29.84 15.29
C GLU A 199 4.41 -30.50 14.40
N GLU A 200 4.28 -31.79 14.17
CA GLU A 200 5.17 -32.50 13.24
C GLU A 200 4.70 -32.36 11.78
N ARG A 201 3.40 -32.06 11.56
CA ARG A 201 2.83 -31.82 10.22
C ARG A 201 3.12 -30.42 9.70
N GLU A 202 2.96 -29.45 10.56
CA GLU A 202 3.04 -28.02 10.21
C GLU A 202 3.72 -27.23 11.31
N THR A 203 4.31 -26.10 10.93
CA THR A 203 4.90 -25.15 11.87
C THR A 203 4.20 -23.80 11.69
N ILE A 204 3.88 -23.13 12.80
CA ILE A 204 3.33 -21.77 12.76
C ILE A 204 4.39 -20.79 12.25
N LYS A 205 3.97 -19.89 11.36
CA LYS A 205 4.88 -18.87 10.83
C LYS A 205 5.41 -17.92 11.90
N PRO A 206 6.59 -17.33 11.68
CA PRO A 206 7.16 -16.36 12.61
C PRO A 206 6.17 -15.24 12.94
N ASN A 207 6.11 -14.88 14.21
CA ASN A 207 5.29 -13.79 14.73
C ASN A 207 3.77 -13.87 14.45
N ALA A 208 3.22 -15.01 14.05
CA ALA A 208 1.79 -15.15 13.76
C ALA A 208 0.90 -14.62 14.88
N ALA A 209 1.07 -15.12 16.11
CA ALA A 209 0.27 -14.70 17.26
C ALA A 209 0.40 -13.18 17.52
N LYS A 210 1.63 -12.64 17.42
CA LYS A 210 1.86 -11.21 17.61
C LYS A 210 1.18 -10.39 16.53
N ALA A 211 1.22 -10.84 15.28
CA ALA A 211 0.57 -10.17 14.15
C ALA A 211 -0.96 -10.13 14.32
N MET A 212 -1.56 -11.25 14.73
CA MET A 212 -3.02 -11.32 14.97
C MET A 212 -3.43 -10.41 16.12
N THR A 213 -2.66 -10.39 17.23
CA THR A 213 -2.89 -9.46 18.34
C THR A 213 -2.83 -8.00 17.87
N MET A 214 -1.80 -7.63 17.09
CA MET A 214 -1.67 -6.27 16.58
C MET A 214 -2.84 -5.87 15.66
N LEU A 215 -3.36 -6.79 14.83
CA LEU A 215 -4.54 -6.54 14.01
C LEU A 215 -5.78 -6.31 14.86
N THR A 216 -5.99 -7.14 15.89
CA THR A 216 -7.12 -7.01 16.81
C THR A 216 -7.04 -5.72 17.63
N ASP A 217 -5.86 -5.32 18.09
CA ASP A 217 -5.63 -4.05 18.79
C ASP A 217 -5.92 -2.83 17.89
N GLU A 218 -5.76 -2.98 16.58
CA GLU A 218 -6.13 -1.97 15.59
C GLU A 218 -7.62 -1.99 15.20
N GLY A 219 -8.42 -2.84 15.84
CA GLY A 219 -9.87 -2.96 15.62
C GLY A 219 -10.24 -3.79 14.39
N ILE A 220 -9.35 -4.70 13.95
CA ILE A 220 -9.62 -5.61 12.83
C ILE A 220 -10.00 -6.97 13.39
N GLU A 221 -11.19 -7.46 13.06
CA GLU A 221 -11.63 -8.80 13.41
C GLU A 221 -10.98 -9.84 12.49
N VAL A 222 -10.35 -10.86 13.08
CA VAL A 222 -9.63 -11.89 12.31
C VAL A 222 -10.38 -13.21 12.32
N HIS A 223 -10.68 -13.74 11.14
CA HIS A 223 -11.32 -15.03 10.90
C HIS A 223 -10.34 -16.00 10.24
N MET A 224 -10.07 -17.15 10.85
CA MET A 224 -9.25 -18.18 10.24
C MET A 224 -10.12 -19.22 9.51
N MET A 225 -9.76 -19.53 8.27
CA MET A 225 -10.37 -20.59 7.49
C MET A 225 -9.39 -21.76 7.35
N SER A 226 -9.90 -22.99 7.53
CA SER A 226 -9.08 -24.20 7.37
C SER A 226 -9.90 -25.35 6.80
N GLY A 227 -9.32 -26.08 5.86
CA GLY A 227 -9.88 -27.36 5.39
C GLY A 227 -9.70 -28.53 6.36
N ASP A 228 -8.97 -28.35 7.46
CA ASP A 228 -8.64 -29.37 8.44
C ASP A 228 -9.81 -29.78 9.34
N THR A 229 -9.52 -30.81 10.16
CA THR A 229 -10.45 -31.25 11.21
C THR A 229 -10.69 -30.15 12.25
N PRO A 230 -11.85 -30.20 12.96
CA PRO A 230 -12.15 -29.21 13.99
C PRO A 230 -11.07 -29.10 15.08
N GLU A 231 -10.47 -30.22 15.47
CA GLU A 231 -9.42 -30.27 16.50
C GLU A 231 -8.15 -29.56 16.03
N ALA A 232 -7.74 -29.78 14.77
CA ALA A 232 -6.56 -29.12 14.20
C ALA A 232 -6.80 -27.64 14.01
N ALA A 233 -7.96 -27.24 13.48
CA ALA A 233 -8.33 -25.84 13.32
C ALA A 233 -8.36 -25.09 14.68
N ALA A 234 -8.99 -25.69 15.70
CA ALA A 234 -9.02 -25.12 17.05
C ALA A 234 -7.62 -24.96 17.66
N TYR A 235 -6.75 -25.96 17.46
CA TYR A 235 -5.38 -25.92 17.94
C TYR A 235 -4.59 -24.75 17.34
N TRP A 236 -4.61 -24.60 16.01
CA TRP A 236 -3.86 -23.55 15.33
C TRP A 236 -4.48 -22.18 15.55
N ALA A 237 -5.80 -22.04 15.62
CA ALA A 237 -6.47 -20.78 15.97
C ALA A 237 -6.05 -20.30 17.36
N LYS A 238 -6.07 -21.19 18.36
CA LYS A 238 -5.60 -20.90 19.72
C LYS A 238 -4.14 -20.48 19.75
N LYS A 239 -3.27 -21.20 19.01
CA LYS A 239 -1.83 -20.91 18.95
C LYS A 239 -1.53 -19.58 18.26
N ALA A 240 -2.36 -19.20 17.27
CA ALA A 240 -2.29 -17.91 16.59
C ALA A 240 -3.01 -16.77 17.32
N GLY A 241 -3.78 -17.05 18.39
CA GLY A 241 -4.56 -16.05 19.11
C GLY A 241 -5.81 -15.56 18.36
N ILE A 242 -6.39 -16.40 17.49
CA ILE A 242 -7.57 -16.07 16.69
C ILE A 242 -8.82 -16.64 17.35
N ALA A 243 -9.83 -15.79 17.59
CA ALA A 243 -11.08 -16.18 18.25
C ALA A 243 -12.08 -16.84 17.29
N HIS A 244 -12.14 -16.37 16.03
CA HIS A 244 -13.11 -16.84 15.04
C HIS A 244 -12.41 -17.76 14.03
N TYR A 245 -12.86 -19.01 13.94
CA TYR A 245 -12.30 -19.96 12.96
C TYR A 245 -13.36 -20.90 12.41
N MET A 246 -13.15 -21.35 11.19
CA MET A 246 -13.96 -22.37 10.51
C MET A 246 -13.07 -23.56 10.12
N SER A 247 -13.55 -24.76 10.44
CA SER A 247 -12.92 -26.04 10.06
C SER A 247 -13.63 -26.69 8.90
N LYS A 248 -12.98 -27.64 8.20
CA LYS A 248 -13.52 -28.37 7.03
C LYS A 248 -14.05 -27.43 5.93
N ALA A 249 -13.48 -26.23 5.82
CA ALA A 249 -13.89 -25.23 4.86
C ALA A 249 -13.49 -25.65 3.44
N LEU A 250 -14.45 -25.68 2.56
CA LEU A 250 -14.26 -25.84 1.11
C LEU A 250 -13.95 -24.45 0.49
N PRO A 251 -13.41 -24.39 -0.73
CA PRO A 251 -13.17 -23.11 -1.42
C PRO A 251 -14.42 -22.21 -1.51
N GLN A 252 -15.60 -22.81 -1.72
CA GLN A 252 -16.89 -22.12 -1.75
C GLN A 252 -17.27 -21.52 -0.39
N ASP A 253 -16.91 -22.18 0.71
CA ASP A 253 -17.21 -21.66 2.06
C ASP A 253 -16.39 -20.40 2.35
N LYS A 254 -15.15 -20.33 1.82
CA LYS A 254 -14.31 -19.13 1.92
C LYS A 254 -14.94 -17.94 1.19
N GLU A 255 -15.40 -18.17 -0.04
CA GLU A 255 -16.14 -17.17 -0.82
C GLU A 255 -17.42 -16.73 -0.10
N ASN A 256 -18.21 -17.70 0.40
CA ASN A 256 -19.47 -17.41 1.09
C ASN A 256 -19.25 -16.59 2.38
N LEU A 257 -18.20 -16.88 3.15
CA LEU A 257 -17.87 -16.10 4.34
C LEU A 257 -17.55 -14.65 3.98
N VAL A 258 -16.68 -14.43 2.98
CA VAL A 258 -16.34 -13.08 2.50
C VAL A 258 -17.59 -12.34 2.06
N ARG A 259 -18.45 -12.97 1.27
CA ARG A 259 -19.73 -12.40 0.80
C ARG A 259 -20.64 -12.05 1.97
N THR A 260 -20.82 -12.96 2.93
CA THR A 260 -21.68 -12.74 4.10
C THR A 260 -21.19 -11.55 4.94
N LEU A 261 -19.89 -11.46 5.18
CA LEU A 261 -19.31 -10.35 5.93
C LEU A 261 -19.50 -9.00 5.18
N GLN A 262 -19.34 -9.00 3.86
CA GLN A 262 -19.58 -7.81 3.02
C GLN A 262 -21.07 -7.41 3.02
N GLU A 263 -22.00 -8.36 2.98
CA GLU A 263 -23.45 -8.10 3.08
C GLU A 263 -23.86 -7.53 4.45
N GLN A 264 -23.11 -7.87 5.50
CA GLN A 264 -23.25 -7.29 6.84
C GLN A 264 -22.66 -5.87 6.94
N GLY A 265 -22.01 -5.39 5.88
CA GLY A 265 -21.42 -4.05 5.79
C GLY A 265 -19.95 -3.97 6.17
N HIS A 266 -19.30 -5.09 6.46
CA HIS A 266 -17.88 -5.15 6.76
C HIS A 266 -17.02 -4.89 5.52
N LYS A 267 -15.83 -4.33 5.74
CA LYS A 267 -14.77 -4.20 4.73
C LYS A 267 -13.75 -5.31 4.93
N VAL A 268 -13.79 -6.27 4.01
CA VAL A 268 -13.10 -7.54 4.16
C VAL A 268 -11.79 -7.58 3.38
N ALA A 269 -10.69 -7.91 4.08
CA ALA A 269 -9.47 -8.35 3.44
C ALA A 269 -9.39 -9.89 3.46
N MET A 270 -9.00 -10.51 2.35
CA MET A 270 -8.69 -11.94 2.27
C MET A 270 -7.19 -12.15 2.12
N VAL A 271 -6.62 -13.03 2.96
CA VAL A 271 -5.20 -13.40 2.93
C VAL A 271 -5.10 -14.89 2.63
N GLY A 272 -4.40 -15.25 1.56
CA GLY A 272 -4.24 -16.65 1.13
C GLY A 272 -2.95 -16.87 0.34
N ASP A 273 -2.64 -18.14 0.06
CA ASP A 273 -1.42 -18.53 -0.66
C ASP A 273 -1.69 -19.43 -1.88
N GLY A 274 -2.91 -19.93 -2.04
CA GLY A 274 -3.24 -21.02 -2.93
C GLY A 274 -4.29 -20.75 -4.00
N ILE A 275 -4.37 -21.67 -4.93
CA ILE A 275 -5.41 -21.72 -5.99
C ILE A 275 -6.80 -21.83 -5.36
N ASN A 276 -6.90 -22.50 -4.21
CA ASN A 276 -8.15 -22.71 -3.50
C ASN A 276 -8.77 -21.41 -2.93
N ASP A 277 -7.98 -20.35 -2.82
CA ASP A 277 -8.41 -19.05 -2.29
C ASP A 277 -8.75 -18.04 -3.38
N THR A 278 -8.50 -18.37 -4.65
CA THR A 278 -8.59 -17.43 -5.78
C THR A 278 -9.97 -16.76 -5.86
N GLN A 279 -11.05 -17.51 -5.63
CA GLN A 279 -12.42 -16.97 -5.68
C GLN A 279 -12.67 -15.99 -4.52
N ALA A 280 -12.27 -16.35 -3.30
CA ALA A 280 -12.38 -15.50 -2.12
C ALA A 280 -11.48 -14.25 -2.23
N LEU A 281 -10.24 -14.40 -2.74
CA LEU A 281 -9.33 -13.29 -3.03
C LEU A 281 -9.93 -12.32 -4.05
N ALA A 282 -10.53 -12.83 -5.13
CA ALA A 282 -11.14 -11.98 -6.16
C ALA A 282 -12.38 -11.22 -5.65
N LEU A 283 -13.12 -11.79 -4.69
CA LEU A 283 -14.34 -11.20 -4.13
C LEU A 283 -14.05 -10.15 -3.05
N ALA A 284 -13.01 -10.34 -2.26
CA ALA A 284 -12.67 -9.48 -1.13
C ALA A 284 -12.44 -8.01 -1.55
N ASP A 285 -12.72 -7.05 -0.63
CA ASP A 285 -12.40 -5.63 -0.87
C ASP A 285 -10.89 -5.42 -1.05
N VAL A 286 -10.07 -6.20 -0.32
CA VAL A 286 -8.61 -6.24 -0.50
C VAL A 286 -8.13 -7.68 -0.50
N SER A 287 -7.36 -8.05 -1.51
CA SER A 287 -6.74 -9.37 -1.62
C SER A 287 -5.24 -9.30 -1.34
N ILE A 288 -4.77 -10.18 -0.47
CA ILE A 288 -3.37 -10.26 -0.04
C ILE A 288 -2.85 -11.68 -0.28
N ALA A 289 -1.78 -11.83 -1.04
CA ALA A 289 -1.11 -13.11 -1.26
C ALA A 289 0.25 -13.18 -0.58
N MET A 290 0.64 -14.39 -0.18
CA MET A 290 2.01 -14.68 0.28
C MET A 290 2.89 -14.97 -0.94
N ALA A 291 4.13 -14.46 -0.99
CA ALA A 291 5.03 -14.63 -2.13
C ALA A 291 5.44 -16.08 -2.43
N LYS A 292 5.36 -16.96 -1.44
CA LYS A 292 5.56 -18.40 -1.61
C LYS A 292 4.27 -19.14 -2.04
N GLY A 293 3.19 -18.40 -2.22
CA GLY A 293 1.94 -18.91 -2.78
C GLY A 293 2.06 -19.27 -4.25
N THR A 294 0.95 -19.66 -4.85
CA THR A 294 0.90 -19.98 -6.28
C THR A 294 0.96 -18.74 -7.14
N ASP A 295 1.54 -18.84 -8.34
CA ASP A 295 1.57 -17.77 -9.33
C ASP A 295 0.16 -17.18 -9.57
N VAL A 296 -0.87 -18.03 -9.60
CA VAL A 296 -2.27 -17.62 -9.79
C VAL A 296 -2.78 -16.76 -8.63
N ALA A 297 -2.45 -17.11 -7.37
CA ALA A 297 -2.83 -16.29 -6.22
C ALA A 297 -2.13 -14.93 -6.24
N MET A 298 -0.85 -14.90 -6.61
CA MET A 298 -0.11 -13.65 -6.78
C MET A 298 -0.66 -12.79 -7.91
N ASP A 299 -1.14 -13.39 -9.00
CA ASP A 299 -1.73 -12.64 -10.13
C ASP A 299 -3.06 -11.98 -9.77
N VAL A 300 -3.89 -12.64 -8.97
CA VAL A 300 -5.20 -12.13 -8.52
C VAL A 300 -5.07 -11.12 -7.39
N ALA A 301 -4.11 -11.32 -6.47
CA ALA A 301 -3.95 -10.47 -5.30
C ALA A 301 -3.54 -9.04 -5.65
N GLN A 302 -4.13 -8.08 -4.95
CA GLN A 302 -3.79 -6.66 -5.04
C GLN A 302 -2.55 -6.29 -4.24
N ILE A 303 -2.24 -7.07 -3.20
CA ILE A 303 -1.06 -6.91 -2.35
C ILE A 303 -0.35 -8.26 -2.25
N THR A 304 0.98 -8.25 -2.37
CA THR A 304 1.81 -9.45 -2.21
C THR A 304 2.83 -9.23 -1.10
N LEU A 305 2.89 -10.14 -0.14
CA LEU A 305 3.89 -10.12 0.93
C LEU A 305 5.06 -11.01 0.53
N MET A 306 6.24 -10.41 0.36
CA MET A 306 7.47 -11.10 -0.06
C MET A 306 8.18 -11.83 1.09
N THR A 307 7.72 -11.63 2.32
CA THR A 307 8.27 -12.23 3.54
C THR A 307 7.32 -13.26 4.14
N ASP A 308 7.87 -14.23 4.87
CA ASP A 308 7.09 -15.18 5.69
C ASP A 308 6.74 -14.62 7.08
N ASP A 309 7.31 -13.48 7.48
CA ASP A 309 6.97 -12.83 8.74
C ASP A 309 5.58 -12.19 8.67
N LEU A 310 4.64 -12.74 9.42
CA LEU A 310 3.25 -12.26 9.43
C LEU A 310 3.06 -10.85 10.01
N LYS A 311 4.09 -10.25 10.64
CA LYS A 311 4.06 -8.83 11.01
C LYS A 311 3.89 -7.91 9.81
N ALA A 312 4.23 -8.37 8.61
CA ALA A 312 3.98 -7.60 7.38
C ALA A 312 2.49 -7.27 7.18
N LEU A 313 1.55 -8.08 7.69
CA LEU A 313 0.11 -7.80 7.62
C LEU A 313 -0.29 -6.53 8.39
N PRO A 314 -0.12 -6.45 9.74
CA PRO A 314 -0.43 -5.22 10.46
C PRO A 314 0.43 -4.04 10.00
N GLU A 315 1.68 -4.26 9.57
CA GLU A 315 2.51 -3.20 8.99
C GLU A 315 1.91 -2.64 7.69
N ALA A 316 1.41 -3.50 6.80
CA ALA A 316 0.73 -3.06 5.57
C ALA A 316 -0.49 -2.18 5.88
N VAL A 317 -1.32 -2.57 6.86
CA VAL A 317 -2.47 -1.78 7.31
C VAL A 317 -2.02 -0.43 7.88
N ALA A 318 -1.04 -0.43 8.78
CA ALA A 318 -0.51 0.78 9.39
C ALA A 318 0.07 1.74 8.34
N MET A 319 0.81 1.22 7.34
CA MET A 319 1.35 2.00 6.23
C MET A 319 0.25 2.60 5.37
N SER A 320 -0.78 1.82 5.05
CA SER A 320 -1.96 2.31 4.33
C SER A 320 -2.63 3.46 5.07
N ARG A 321 -2.92 3.29 6.37
CA ARG A 321 -3.55 4.31 7.21
C ARG A 321 -2.72 5.59 7.28
N ARG A 322 -1.39 5.48 7.44
CA ARG A 322 -0.47 6.63 7.49
C ARG A 322 -0.38 7.35 6.15
N THR A 323 -0.27 6.60 5.04
CA THR A 323 -0.18 7.18 3.69
C THR A 323 -1.46 7.95 3.34
N VAL A 324 -2.61 7.36 3.58
CA VAL A 324 -3.89 8.01 3.27
C VAL A 324 -4.14 9.20 4.21
N LYS A 325 -3.77 9.11 5.50
CA LYS A 325 -3.79 10.26 6.43
C LYS A 325 -2.94 11.41 5.91
N MET A 326 -1.75 11.12 5.37
CA MET A 326 -0.86 12.11 4.77
C MET A 326 -1.50 12.78 3.54
N ILE A 327 -2.17 12.00 2.68
CA ILE A 327 -2.92 12.54 1.54
C ILE A 327 -3.97 13.56 2.00
N TYR A 328 -4.77 13.22 3.00
CA TYR A 328 -5.79 14.14 3.53
C TYR A 328 -5.18 15.38 4.18
N GLN A 329 -4.06 15.26 4.88
CA GLN A 329 -3.32 16.41 5.42
C GLN A 329 -2.84 17.32 4.30
N ASN A 330 -2.24 16.77 3.26
CA ASN A 330 -1.76 17.53 2.11
C ASN A 330 -2.92 18.25 1.39
N LEU A 331 -4.04 17.57 1.19
CA LEU A 331 -5.24 18.18 0.61
C LEU A 331 -5.78 19.30 1.48
N PHE A 332 -5.87 19.10 2.79
CA PHE A 332 -6.31 20.13 3.73
C PHE A 332 -5.46 21.39 3.61
N TRP A 333 -4.13 21.27 3.64
CA TRP A 333 -3.24 22.41 3.49
C TRP A 333 -3.36 23.07 2.11
N ALA A 334 -3.45 22.29 1.04
CA ALA A 334 -3.64 22.82 -0.30
C ALA A 334 -4.93 23.65 -0.43
N PHE A 335 -6.03 23.22 0.21
CA PHE A 335 -7.30 23.95 0.21
C PHE A 335 -7.25 25.20 1.10
N ILE A 336 -6.68 25.13 2.30
CA ILE A 336 -6.67 26.26 3.23
C ILE A 336 -5.90 27.45 2.67
N TYR A 337 -4.79 27.21 1.97
CA TYR A 337 -4.07 28.25 1.27
C TYR A 337 -4.97 29.02 0.29
N ASN A 338 -5.73 28.30 -0.53
CA ASN A 338 -6.61 28.94 -1.50
C ASN A 338 -7.78 29.69 -0.82
N ILE A 339 -8.43 29.10 0.19
CA ILE A 339 -9.54 29.71 0.93
C ILE A 339 -9.10 31.04 1.60
N VAL A 340 -7.90 31.09 2.15
CA VAL A 340 -7.39 32.31 2.81
C VAL A 340 -6.87 33.33 1.80
N CYS A 341 -6.12 32.88 0.79
CA CYS A 341 -5.44 33.80 -0.11
C CYS A 341 -6.37 34.41 -1.18
N ILE A 342 -7.46 33.73 -1.59
CA ILE A 342 -8.41 34.27 -2.60
C ILE A 342 -9.07 35.57 -2.10
N PRO A 343 -9.68 35.65 -0.90
CA PRO A 343 -10.24 36.91 -0.39
C PRO A 343 -9.20 38.02 -0.24
N LEU A 344 -7.98 37.65 0.21
CA LEU A 344 -6.89 38.64 0.35
C LEU A 344 -6.45 39.18 -1.02
N ALA A 345 -6.37 38.33 -2.03
CA ALA A 345 -6.06 38.71 -3.42
C ALA A 345 -7.16 39.58 -4.04
N ALA A 346 -8.42 39.27 -3.73
CA ALA A 346 -9.56 40.07 -4.15
C ALA A 346 -9.60 41.47 -3.55
N GLY A 347 -8.82 41.73 -2.48
CA GLY A 347 -8.77 43.02 -1.83
C GLY A 347 -9.81 43.22 -0.73
N VAL A 348 -10.31 42.12 -0.11
CA VAL A 348 -11.32 42.18 0.97
C VAL A 348 -10.84 43.06 2.15
N LEU A 349 -9.52 43.10 2.45
CA LEU A 349 -8.97 43.92 3.50
C LEU A 349 -9.12 45.43 3.24
N HIS A 350 -9.27 45.85 1.99
CA HIS A 350 -9.51 47.24 1.62
C HIS A 350 -10.87 47.70 2.17
N LEU A 351 -11.86 46.83 2.28
CA LEU A 351 -13.15 47.14 2.93
C LEU A 351 -13.01 47.48 4.41
N PHE A 352 -11.94 47.04 5.06
CA PHE A 352 -11.62 47.31 6.46
C PHE A 352 -10.59 48.44 6.63
N GLY A 353 -10.30 49.18 5.56
CA GLY A 353 -9.39 50.32 5.59
C GLY A 353 -7.90 49.96 5.57
N SER A 354 -7.55 48.75 5.14
CA SER A 354 -6.16 48.32 5.00
C SER A 354 -5.74 48.32 3.53
N ASP A 355 -4.58 48.96 3.25
CA ASP A 355 -4.00 48.95 1.90
C ASP A 355 -3.26 47.66 1.55
N PHE A 356 -3.29 46.68 2.46
CA PHE A 356 -2.64 45.37 2.21
C PHE A 356 -3.40 44.55 1.17
N GLN A 357 -2.70 44.23 0.08
CA GLN A 357 -3.22 43.37 -0.98
C GLN A 357 -2.15 42.42 -1.50
N ILE A 358 -2.56 41.19 -1.84
CA ILE A 358 -1.68 40.22 -2.48
C ILE A 358 -1.55 40.55 -3.96
N THR A 359 -0.36 40.96 -4.38
CA THR A 359 -0.05 41.15 -5.81
C THR A 359 0.12 39.81 -6.51
N PRO A 360 0.00 39.70 -7.86
CA PRO A 360 0.24 38.48 -8.59
C PRO A 360 1.62 37.84 -8.32
N MET A 361 2.64 38.65 -8.05
CA MET A 361 3.97 38.15 -7.71
C MET A 361 3.96 37.42 -6.37
N TRP A 362 3.35 38.01 -5.33
CA TRP A 362 3.20 37.34 -4.02
C TRP A 362 2.29 36.16 -4.09
N ALA A 363 1.24 36.22 -4.90
CA ALA A 363 0.36 35.07 -5.19
C ALA A 363 1.14 33.88 -5.73
N SER A 364 2.01 34.10 -6.73
CA SER A 364 2.86 33.07 -7.32
C SER A 364 3.85 32.48 -6.31
N ALA A 365 4.47 33.32 -5.48
CA ALA A 365 5.37 32.86 -4.42
C ALA A 365 4.66 31.99 -3.39
N LEU A 366 3.47 32.39 -2.92
CA LEU A 366 2.66 31.60 -1.99
C LEU A 366 2.26 30.26 -2.56
N MET A 367 1.90 30.17 -3.85
CA MET A 367 1.58 28.91 -4.52
C MET A 367 2.80 28.01 -4.64
N ALA A 368 3.99 28.53 -4.93
CA ALA A 368 5.23 27.77 -4.92
C ALA A 368 5.51 27.19 -3.52
N PHE A 369 5.38 27.99 -2.47
CA PHE A 369 5.51 27.52 -1.08
C PHE A 369 4.49 26.46 -0.71
N SER A 370 3.23 26.61 -1.12
CA SER A 370 2.20 25.59 -0.91
C SER A 370 2.61 24.25 -1.53
N SER A 371 3.08 24.24 -2.78
CA SER A 371 3.52 23.01 -3.47
C SER A 371 4.74 22.39 -2.78
N ILE A 372 5.72 23.18 -2.38
CA ILE A 372 6.90 22.72 -1.65
C ILE A 372 6.49 22.12 -0.30
N SER A 373 5.57 22.76 0.43
CA SER A 373 5.11 22.26 1.74
C SER A 373 4.44 20.88 1.63
N VAL A 374 3.64 20.64 0.59
CA VAL A 374 3.00 19.36 0.30
C VAL A 374 4.04 18.27 0.03
N VAL A 375 5.05 18.56 -0.80
CA VAL A 375 6.14 17.62 -1.10
C VAL A 375 6.94 17.30 0.16
N LEU A 376 7.36 18.33 0.92
CA LEU A 376 8.11 18.14 2.17
C LEU A 376 7.32 17.35 3.21
N ASN A 377 6.01 17.61 3.33
CA ASN A 377 5.15 16.84 4.23
C ASN A 377 5.06 15.37 3.79
N SER A 378 4.93 15.09 2.48
CA SER A 378 4.93 13.73 1.95
C SER A 378 6.25 13.00 2.23
N LEU A 379 7.39 13.69 2.12
CA LEU A 379 8.70 13.10 2.42
C LEU A 379 8.87 12.71 3.90
N ARG A 380 8.15 13.34 4.83
CA ARG A 380 8.13 12.90 6.25
C ARG A 380 7.65 11.48 6.42
N LEU A 381 6.82 10.97 5.50
CA LEU A 381 6.35 9.59 5.53
C LEU A 381 7.53 8.60 5.46
N LYS A 382 8.62 8.96 4.77
CA LYS A 382 9.84 8.14 4.69
C LYS A 382 10.47 7.83 6.06
N TYR A 383 10.32 8.75 7.02
CA TYR A 383 10.91 8.64 8.36
C TYR A 383 9.89 8.21 9.44
N ALA A 384 8.61 8.23 9.12
CA ALA A 384 7.54 7.92 10.05
C ALA A 384 7.10 6.45 10.01
N ILE A 385 7.64 5.68 9.08
CA ILE A 385 7.39 4.24 8.84
C ILE A 385 8.74 3.46 8.98
#